data_245adc1419ba997cbc1506b4eced59c2
#
_entry.id   245adc1419ba997cbc1506b4eced59c2
#
_cell.length_a   1.000
_cell.length_b   1.000
_cell.length_c   1.000
_cell.angle_alpha   90.00
_cell.angle_beta   90.00
_cell.angle_gamma   90.00
#
_symmetry.space_group_name_H-M   'P 1'
#
loop_
_entity.id
_entity.type
_entity.pdbx_description
1 polymer ?
#
loop_
_entity_poly.entity_id
_entity_poly.type
_entity_poly.pdbx_seq_one_letter_code
_entity_poly.pdbx_strand_id
1 'polypeptide(L)'
;MEYIVLMPNSIKKNIIKEVRNKYYNYNIKFLSLEEFIEKYTFSYNNKTIYYLMREYNLNLSSAMVYIKNLYYIDMNIHNKKMDTLINMKKFLDDNNLLIYDKYFKEYVKNKEIYIYGYDYLNKYYLKVLEGLNYKVIDYVYNDYEVKNIYEFNYIDEEVIFVIDKILELIRNNIKPENIKLIISKEYEEVIDRLFKIYNIPINVKKRSIYSARSVKDFLNNLDDINKSLDDINDDEIRNKVISVLNNYAFIDNKKETLELIINDLKNTYFEDGNTSVKIARLDDYFTDDDYVFLLGFNKENIPILYKDDEYFSDKEKEEMGYDSSNTLNINKKIEVIKKIKNIKNIIISYKLYDANNIYTRSDLFSDANIIKDYKHLYTNSDMMNKIFLAGML
;
A
#
# COMPACT_ATOMS: atom_id res chain seq x y z
N MET A 1 -32.67 -5.86 -7.36
CA MET A 1 -32.17 -5.00 -6.26
C MET A 1 -30.74 -4.60 -6.57
N GLU A 2 -30.37 -3.37 -6.26
CA GLU A 2 -29.01 -2.89 -6.46
C GLU A 2 -28.42 -2.57 -5.10
N TYR A 3 -27.22 -3.06 -4.86
CA TYR A 3 -26.50 -2.89 -3.60
C TYR A 3 -25.14 -2.22 -3.84
N ILE A 4 -24.67 -1.48 -2.83
CA ILE A 4 -23.31 -0.96 -2.78
C ILE A 4 -22.60 -1.72 -1.66
N VAL A 5 -21.43 -2.30 -2.00
CA VAL A 5 -20.58 -2.97 -1.02
C VAL A 5 -19.26 -2.22 -0.93
N LEU A 6 -18.98 -1.69 0.25
CA LEU A 6 -17.72 -1.02 0.58
C LEU A 6 -16.77 -2.03 1.20
N MET A 7 -15.59 -2.23 0.60
CA MET A 7 -14.60 -3.17 1.09
C MET A 7 -13.18 -2.74 0.73
N PRO A 8 -12.16 -3.17 1.50
CA PRO A 8 -10.76 -2.88 1.17
C PRO A 8 -10.37 -3.42 -0.21
N ASN A 9 -9.60 -2.64 -0.97
CA ASN A 9 -9.15 -3.02 -2.32
C ASN A 9 -8.33 -4.32 -2.33
N SER A 10 -7.63 -4.63 -1.25
CA SER A 10 -6.80 -5.83 -1.09
C SER A 10 -7.60 -7.14 -1.18
N ILE A 11 -8.81 -7.18 -0.62
CA ILE A 11 -9.69 -8.36 -0.64
C ILE A 11 -10.73 -8.32 -1.77
N LYS A 12 -10.97 -7.14 -2.36
CA LYS A 12 -12.03 -6.86 -3.35
C LYS A 12 -12.04 -7.85 -4.51
N LYS A 13 -10.88 -8.13 -5.11
CA LYS A 13 -10.77 -9.01 -6.28
C LYS A 13 -11.25 -10.44 -6.00
N ASN A 14 -10.89 -10.99 -4.84
CA ASN A 14 -11.23 -12.36 -4.45
C ASN A 14 -12.70 -12.48 -4.06
N ILE A 15 -13.18 -11.55 -3.23
CA ILE A 15 -14.60 -11.50 -2.82
C ILE A 15 -15.54 -11.29 -4.02
N ILE A 16 -15.19 -10.41 -4.97
CA ILE A 16 -15.98 -10.23 -6.20
C ILE A 16 -16.13 -11.56 -6.95
N LYS A 17 -15.07 -12.35 -7.06
CA LYS A 17 -15.11 -13.65 -7.75
C LYS A 17 -16.06 -14.62 -7.05
N GLU A 18 -16.01 -14.71 -5.73
CA GLU A 18 -16.90 -15.56 -4.93
C GLU A 18 -18.35 -15.10 -4.99
N VAL A 19 -18.60 -13.79 -4.80
CA VAL A 19 -19.94 -13.21 -4.80
C VAL A 19 -20.60 -13.33 -6.17
N ARG A 20 -19.88 -13.07 -7.25
CA ARG A 20 -20.42 -13.23 -8.62
C ARG A 20 -20.88 -14.64 -8.91
N ASN A 21 -20.15 -15.64 -8.45
CA ASN A 21 -20.54 -17.04 -8.63
C ASN A 21 -21.81 -17.40 -7.85
N LYS A 22 -22.05 -16.78 -6.70
CA LYS A 22 -23.15 -17.11 -5.80
C LYS A 22 -24.39 -16.24 -6.02
N TYR A 23 -24.21 -14.99 -6.45
CA TYR A 23 -25.25 -13.96 -6.52
C TYR A 23 -25.31 -13.30 -7.91
N TYR A 24 -25.25 -14.09 -8.99
CA TYR A 24 -25.24 -13.60 -10.37
C TYR A 24 -26.47 -12.76 -10.78
N ASN A 25 -27.58 -12.87 -10.04
CA ASN A 25 -28.83 -12.12 -10.29
C ASN A 25 -28.88 -10.74 -9.62
N TYR A 26 -27.85 -10.34 -8.86
CA TYR A 26 -27.83 -9.07 -8.16
C TYR A 26 -26.89 -8.08 -8.85
N ASN A 27 -27.35 -6.84 -8.98
CA ASN A 27 -26.47 -5.75 -9.43
C ASN A 27 -25.75 -5.16 -8.20
N ILE A 28 -24.48 -5.56 -8.00
CA ILE A 28 -23.67 -5.15 -6.87
C ILE A 28 -22.53 -4.26 -7.34
N LYS A 29 -22.46 -3.04 -6.80
CA LYS A 29 -21.34 -2.11 -7.02
C LYS A 29 -20.35 -2.21 -5.88
N PHE A 30 -19.12 -2.60 -6.19
CA PHE A 30 -18.04 -2.73 -5.21
C PHE A 30 -17.13 -1.51 -5.26
N LEU A 31 -16.93 -0.86 -4.11
CA LEU A 31 -16.05 0.31 -3.93
C LEU A 31 -15.21 0.12 -2.68
N SER A 32 -14.04 0.79 -2.61
CA SER A 32 -13.41 1.02 -1.31
C SER A 32 -14.07 2.20 -0.58
N LEU A 33 -13.79 2.38 0.71
CA LEU A 33 -14.27 3.56 1.45
C LEU A 33 -13.72 4.85 0.84
N GLU A 34 -12.46 4.85 0.42
CA GLU A 34 -11.82 6.00 -0.23
C GLU A 34 -12.50 6.32 -1.57
N GLU A 35 -12.70 5.30 -2.45
CA GLU A 35 -13.43 5.46 -3.71
C GLU A 35 -14.86 5.97 -3.51
N PHE A 36 -15.51 5.51 -2.44
CA PHE A 36 -16.85 5.98 -2.08
C PHE A 36 -16.85 7.44 -1.68
N ILE A 37 -15.93 7.85 -0.79
CA ILE A 37 -15.81 9.23 -0.32
C ILE A 37 -15.51 10.18 -1.46
N GLU A 38 -14.54 9.85 -2.32
CA GLU A 38 -14.21 10.65 -3.49
C GLU A 38 -15.41 10.88 -4.41
N LYS A 39 -16.22 9.85 -4.64
CA LYS A 39 -17.45 9.97 -5.45
C LYS A 39 -18.57 10.71 -4.73
N TYR A 40 -18.71 10.52 -3.42
CA TYR A 40 -19.78 11.10 -2.62
C TYR A 40 -19.54 12.56 -2.25
N THR A 41 -18.29 12.96 -2.07
CA THR A 41 -17.89 14.32 -1.72
C THR A 41 -17.39 15.07 -2.96
N PHE A 42 -16.14 14.90 -3.31
CA PHE A 42 -15.47 15.39 -4.52
C PHE A 42 -14.26 14.49 -4.81
N SER A 43 -13.80 14.53 -6.05
CA SER A 43 -12.50 13.95 -6.45
C SER A 43 -11.63 15.02 -7.11
N TYR A 44 -10.38 14.69 -7.33
CA TYR A 44 -9.38 15.55 -7.94
C TYR A 44 -8.49 14.77 -8.91
N ASN A 45 -7.78 15.50 -9.78
CA ASN A 45 -6.85 14.90 -10.74
C ASN A 45 -5.55 15.72 -10.82
N ASN A 46 -4.65 15.34 -11.72
CA ASN A 46 -3.37 16.03 -11.90
C ASN A 46 -3.51 17.52 -12.27
N LYS A 47 -4.59 17.88 -12.97
CA LYS A 47 -4.92 19.28 -13.25
C LYS A 47 -5.18 20.06 -11.96
N THR A 48 -5.95 19.51 -11.05
CA THR A 48 -6.22 20.10 -9.73
C THR A 48 -4.93 20.33 -8.96
N ILE A 49 -4.07 19.31 -8.90
CA ILE A 49 -2.79 19.38 -8.18
C ILE A 49 -1.90 20.46 -8.79
N TYR A 50 -1.76 20.49 -10.11
CA TYR A 50 -0.95 21.46 -10.82
C TYR A 50 -1.37 22.91 -10.53
N TYR A 51 -2.68 23.21 -10.64
CA TYR A 51 -3.15 24.57 -10.39
C TYR A 51 -3.03 24.96 -8.92
N LEU A 52 -3.19 24.03 -7.97
CA LEU A 52 -2.95 24.30 -6.56
C LEU A 52 -1.46 24.62 -6.29
N MET A 53 -0.54 23.80 -6.87
CA MET A 53 0.91 24.05 -6.77
C MET A 53 1.27 25.45 -7.30
N ARG A 54 0.71 25.83 -8.45
CA ARG A 54 1.01 27.10 -9.11
C ARG A 54 0.46 28.30 -8.34
N GLU A 55 -0.79 28.25 -7.91
CA GLU A 55 -1.45 29.35 -7.21
C GLU A 55 -0.81 29.68 -5.87
N TYR A 56 -0.47 28.62 -5.11
CA TYR A 56 0.07 28.77 -3.75
C TYR A 56 1.59 28.56 -3.66
N ASN A 57 2.28 28.47 -4.80
CA ASN A 57 3.73 28.23 -4.90
C ASN A 57 4.19 27.03 -4.05
N LEU A 58 3.50 25.89 -4.21
CA LEU A 58 3.75 24.66 -3.46
C LEU A 58 4.56 23.65 -4.28
N ASN A 59 5.36 22.83 -3.60
CA ASN A 59 5.86 21.59 -4.18
C ASN A 59 4.76 20.51 -4.16
N LEU A 60 4.97 19.42 -4.90
CA LEU A 60 4.01 18.31 -5.02
C LEU A 60 3.63 17.72 -3.66
N SER A 61 4.61 17.49 -2.78
CA SER A 61 4.36 16.90 -1.46
C SER A 61 3.41 17.75 -0.62
N SER A 62 3.66 19.06 -0.56
CA SER A 62 2.81 20.00 0.16
C SER A 62 1.41 20.11 -0.46
N ALA A 63 1.31 20.18 -1.79
CA ALA A 63 0.01 20.21 -2.48
C ALA A 63 -0.83 18.96 -2.17
N MET A 64 -0.20 17.77 -2.15
CA MET A 64 -0.87 16.52 -1.78
C MET A 64 -1.35 16.50 -0.32
N VAL A 65 -0.58 17.08 0.61
CA VAL A 65 -1.01 17.24 2.00
C VAL A 65 -2.27 18.12 2.06
N TYR A 66 -2.25 19.29 1.43
CA TYR A 66 -3.41 20.18 1.45
C TYR A 66 -4.65 19.54 0.81
N ILE A 67 -4.53 18.94 -0.39
CA ILE A 67 -5.67 18.31 -1.08
C ILE A 67 -6.31 17.21 -0.22
N LYS A 68 -5.51 16.35 0.41
CA LYS A 68 -6.02 15.30 1.29
C LYS A 68 -6.75 15.87 2.52
N ASN A 69 -6.32 17.03 3.00
CA ASN A 69 -6.94 17.68 4.15
C ASN A 69 -8.20 18.49 3.78
N LEU A 70 -8.49 18.77 2.50
CA LEU A 70 -9.74 19.39 2.09
C LEU A 70 -10.99 18.56 2.47
N TYR A 71 -10.84 17.27 2.62
CA TYR A 71 -11.94 16.38 3.09
C TYR A 71 -12.33 16.62 4.55
N TYR A 72 -11.44 17.21 5.36
CA TYR A 72 -11.66 17.48 6.79
C TYR A 72 -12.19 18.88 7.06
N ILE A 73 -12.55 19.66 6.03
CA ILE A 73 -13.07 21.02 6.23
C ILE A 73 -14.36 20.97 7.03
N ASP A 74 -14.38 21.76 8.13
CA ASP A 74 -15.55 22.03 8.94
C ASP A 74 -15.74 23.54 9.07
N MET A 75 -16.87 24.03 8.53
CA MET A 75 -17.19 25.46 8.49
C MET A 75 -17.47 26.06 9.87
N ASN A 76 -17.63 25.24 10.89
CA ASN A 76 -17.87 25.70 12.28
C ASN A 76 -16.57 25.95 13.04
N ILE A 77 -15.43 25.56 12.45
CA ILE A 77 -14.11 25.70 13.09
C ILE A 77 -13.34 26.85 12.43
N HIS A 78 -12.94 27.79 13.26
CA HIS A 78 -12.23 29.00 12.84
C HIS A 78 -10.82 29.01 13.42
N ASN A 79 -9.86 28.59 12.63
CA ASN A 79 -8.44 28.70 12.92
C ASN A 79 -7.66 28.88 11.62
N LYS A 80 -6.40 29.34 11.71
CA LYS A 80 -5.56 29.63 10.55
C LYS A 80 -5.43 28.45 9.57
N LYS A 81 -5.33 27.22 10.08
CA LYS A 81 -5.21 26.01 9.22
C LYS A 81 -6.51 25.74 8.46
N MET A 82 -7.65 25.82 9.15
CA MET A 82 -8.96 25.62 8.55
C MET A 82 -9.28 26.71 7.53
N ASP A 83 -9.03 27.97 7.87
CA ASP A 83 -9.22 29.11 6.95
C ASP A 83 -8.37 28.95 5.68
N THR A 84 -7.14 28.45 5.82
CA THR A 84 -6.28 28.15 4.67
C THR A 84 -6.93 27.08 3.76
N LEU A 85 -7.43 25.97 4.33
CA LEU A 85 -8.09 24.91 3.55
C LEU A 85 -9.39 25.42 2.89
N ILE A 86 -10.18 26.22 3.60
CA ILE A 86 -11.42 26.82 3.07
C ILE A 86 -11.09 27.70 1.86
N ASN A 87 -10.05 28.55 1.95
CA ASN A 87 -9.63 29.42 0.86
C ASN A 87 -9.12 28.60 -0.35
N MET A 88 -8.32 27.55 -0.10
CA MET A 88 -7.85 26.67 -1.15
C MET A 88 -9.00 25.92 -1.83
N LYS A 89 -9.96 25.39 -1.05
CA LYS A 89 -11.13 24.73 -1.61
C LYS A 89 -11.96 25.69 -2.45
N LYS A 90 -12.19 26.90 -1.95
CA LYS A 90 -12.91 27.95 -2.70
C LYS A 90 -12.23 28.27 -4.03
N PHE A 91 -10.90 28.46 -4.04
CA PHE A 91 -10.13 28.65 -5.27
C PHE A 91 -10.34 27.50 -6.26
N LEU A 92 -10.29 26.26 -5.79
CA LEU A 92 -10.48 25.07 -6.64
C LEU A 92 -11.91 24.99 -7.18
N ASP A 93 -12.91 25.31 -6.36
CA ASP A 93 -14.32 25.33 -6.75
C ASP A 93 -14.61 26.44 -7.77
N ASP A 94 -14.16 27.66 -7.52
CA ASP A 94 -14.35 28.83 -8.40
C ASP A 94 -13.73 28.59 -9.79
N ASN A 95 -12.66 27.78 -9.88
CA ASN A 95 -11.98 27.43 -11.12
C ASN A 95 -12.43 26.07 -11.71
N ASN A 96 -13.46 25.43 -11.19
CA ASN A 96 -13.96 24.10 -11.61
C ASN A 96 -12.85 23.04 -11.66
N LEU A 97 -11.97 23.03 -10.65
CA LEU A 97 -10.85 22.10 -10.53
C LEU A 97 -11.18 20.89 -9.66
N LEU A 98 -12.25 20.92 -8.86
CA LEU A 98 -12.77 19.76 -8.15
C LEU A 98 -13.87 19.08 -8.98
N ILE A 99 -13.92 17.75 -8.91
CA ILE A 99 -14.86 16.92 -9.67
C ILE A 99 -15.95 16.44 -8.72
N TYR A 100 -17.21 16.81 -8.98
CA TYR A 100 -18.37 16.41 -8.21
C TYR A 100 -19.24 15.45 -8.98
N ASP A 101 -19.43 14.23 -8.45
CA ASP A 101 -20.38 13.25 -9.02
C ASP A 101 -21.78 13.44 -8.40
N LYS A 102 -22.52 14.41 -8.95
CA LYS A 102 -23.89 14.73 -8.49
C LYS A 102 -24.84 13.53 -8.66
N TYR A 103 -24.67 12.75 -9.73
CA TYR A 103 -25.52 11.57 -9.98
C TYR A 103 -25.26 10.48 -8.95
N PHE A 104 -24.01 10.24 -8.57
CA PHE A 104 -23.65 9.25 -7.56
C PHE A 104 -24.24 9.62 -6.20
N LYS A 105 -24.17 10.89 -5.81
CA LYS A 105 -24.71 11.38 -4.54
C LYS A 105 -26.22 11.14 -4.42
N GLU A 106 -26.98 11.42 -5.47
CA GLU A 106 -28.43 11.14 -5.49
C GLU A 106 -28.72 9.62 -5.57
N TYR A 107 -27.93 8.88 -6.34
CA TYR A 107 -28.06 7.42 -6.47
C TYR A 107 -27.89 6.71 -5.12
N VAL A 108 -26.93 7.13 -4.30
CA VAL A 108 -26.60 6.49 -3.03
C VAL A 108 -27.69 6.68 -1.98
N LYS A 109 -28.41 7.82 -1.98
CA LYS A 109 -29.45 8.13 -0.97
C LYS A 109 -30.53 7.06 -0.83
N ASN A 110 -30.83 6.36 -1.93
CA ASN A 110 -31.88 5.36 -2.01
C ASN A 110 -31.34 3.92 -2.09
N LYS A 111 -30.06 3.70 -1.75
CA LYS A 111 -29.44 2.39 -1.81
C LYS A 111 -29.09 1.87 -0.43
N GLU A 112 -29.07 0.57 -0.30
CA GLU A 112 -28.56 -0.12 0.87
C GLU A 112 -27.05 -0.32 0.70
N ILE A 113 -26.27 0.16 1.66
CA ILE A 113 -24.81 0.12 1.65
C ILE A 113 -24.37 -0.95 2.65
N TYR A 114 -23.55 -1.88 2.21
CA TYR A 114 -22.91 -2.86 3.06
C TYR A 114 -21.42 -2.55 3.19
N ILE A 115 -20.92 -2.48 4.42
CA ILE A 115 -19.51 -2.25 4.73
C ILE A 115 -18.94 -3.57 5.21
N TYR A 116 -17.92 -4.09 4.52
CA TYR A 116 -17.38 -5.41 4.76
C TYR A 116 -15.84 -5.40 4.77
N GLY A 117 -15.25 -6.09 5.75
CA GLY A 117 -13.79 -6.25 5.83
C GLY A 117 -13.03 -5.04 6.37
N TYR A 118 -13.70 -4.11 7.03
CA TYR A 118 -13.09 -3.03 7.80
C TYR A 118 -13.25 -3.33 9.28
N ASP A 119 -12.14 -3.56 9.98
CA ASP A 119 -12.16 -3.83 11.43
C ASP A 119 -12.49 -2.60 12.27
N TYR A 120 -12.20 -1.42 11.73
CA TYR A 120 -12.48 -0.14 12.37
C TYR A 120 -12.90 0.90 11.34
N LEU A 121 -14.01 1.56 11.63
CA LEU A 121 -14.48 2.73 10.89
C LEU A 121 -14.14 3.98 11.73
N ASN A 122 -13.18 4.77 11.27
CA ASN A 122 -12.84 6.00 11.96
C ASN A 122 -14.00 7.01 11.93
N LYS A 123 -13.98 7.95 12.85
CA LYS A 123 -15.06 8.95 13.00
C LYS A 123 -15.28 9.79 11.75
N TYR A 124 -14.25 10.00 10.94
CA TYR A 124 -14.41 10.68 9.66
C TYR A 124 -15.31 9.89 8.70
N TYR A 125 -15.10 8.58 8.55
CA TYR A 125 -15.94 7.73 7.72
C TYR A 125 -17.38 7.69 8.24
N LEU A 126 -17.55 7.59 9.55
CA LEU A 126 -18.89 7.62 10.16
C LEU A 126 -19.62 8.93 9.89
N LYS A 127 -18.92 10.08 9.97
CA LYS A 127 -19.48 11.39 9.63
C LYS A 127 -19.92 11.49 8.16
N VAL A 128 -19.15 10.94 7.23
CA VAL A 128 -19.52 10.92 5.79
C VAL A 128 -20.72 10.01 5.52
N LEU A 129 -20.84 8.90 6.25
CA LEU A 129 -21.93 7.95 6.13
C LEU A 129 -23.21 8.37 6.88
N GLU A 130 -23.16 9.43 7.66
CA GLU A 130 -24.30 9.94 8.42
C GLU A 130 -25.47 10.28 7.48
N GLY A 131 -26.67 9.80 7.85
CA GLY A 131 -27.88 9.97 7.05
C GLY A 131 -28.02 8.99 5.87
N LEU A 132 -27.06 8.10 5.63
CA LEU A 132 -27.16 7.03 4.65
C LEU A 132 -27.64 5.72 5.30
N ASN A 133 -28.31 4.88 4.50
CA ASN A 133 -28.74 3.56 4.96
C ASN A 133 -27.60 2.55 4.80
N TYR A 134 -26.81 2.30 5.84
CA TYR A 134 -25.70 1.37 5.78
C TYR A 134 -25.78 0.30 6.89
N LYS A 135 -25.16 -0.85 6.61
CA LYS A 135 -24.96 -1.97 7.53
C LYS A 135 -23.50 -2.41 7.50
N VAL A 136 -22.91 -2.55 8.68
CA VAL A 136 -21.57 -3.13 8.82
C VAL A 136 -21.73 -4.65 8.95
N ILE A 137 -20.96 -5.38 8.14
CA ILE A 137 -20.88 -6.84 8.18
C ILE A 137 -19.50 -7.21 8.65
N ASP A 138 -19.43 -7.94 9.76
CA ASP A 138 -18.16 -8.39 10.32
C ASP A 138 -17.47 -9.37 9.37
N TYR A 139 -16.18 -9.16 9.18
CA TYR A 139 -15.32 -10.13 8.51
C TYR A 139 -14.95 -11.23 9.51
N VAL A 140 -15.25 -12.47 9.14
CA VAL A 140 -14.91 -13.62 9.99
C VAL A 140 -13.44 -14.01 9.72
N TYR A 141 -12.58 -13.68 10.68
CA TYR A 141 -11.19 -14.12 10.68
C TYR A 141 -11.07 -15.52 11.27
N ASN A 142 -10.14 -16.31 10.72
CA ASN A 142 -9.63 -17.46 11.43
C ASN A 142 -8.82 -16.98 12.65
N ASP A 143 -8.63 -17.85 13.64
CA ASP A 143 -7.86 -17.54 14.86
C ASP A 143 -6.75 -18.59 15.06
N TYR A 144 -5.81 -18.63 14.10
CA TYR A 144 -4.66 -19.52 14.20
C TYR A 144 -3.68 -19.01 15.25
N GLU A 145 -3.15 -19.93 16.06
CA GLU A 145 -2.21 -19.60 17.13
C GLU A 145 -0.82 -19.27 16.57
N VAL A 146 -0.24 -18.15 17.00
CA VAL A 146 1.16 -17.79 16.75
C VAL A 146 2.00 -18.34 17.90
N LYS A 147 2.57 -19.54 17.71
CA LYS A 147 3.33 -20.24 18.76
C LYS A 147 4.77 -19.77 18.91
N ASN A 148 5.44 -19.54 17.79
CA ASN A 148 6.87 -19.27 17.75
C ASN A 148 7.19 -18.04 16.94
N ILE A 149 8.16 -17.27 17.41
CA ILE A 149 8.76 -16.14 16.69
C ILE A 149 10.28 -16.36 16.71
N TYR A 150 10.92 -16.27 15.54
CA TYR A 150 12.33 -16.54 15.35
C TYR A 150 13.15 -15.26 15.52
N GLU A 151 14.21 -15.31 16.36
CA GLU A 151 15.10 -14.19 16.63
C GLU A 151 16.44 -14.40 15.95
N PHE A 152 16.95 -13.37 15.28
CA PHE A 152 18.25 -13.35 14.63
C PHE A 152 19.06 -12.13 15.05
N ASN A 153 20.39 -12.18 14.97
CA ASN A 153 21.20 -11.02 15.26
C ASN A 153 21.10 -9.99 14.13
N TYR A 154 21.23 -10.44 12.88
CA TYR A 154 21.32 -9.57 11.71
C TYR A 154 20.33 -9.98 10.61
N ILE A 155 20.03 -9.03 9.74
CA ILE A 155 19.11 -9.19 8.62
C ILE A 155 19.52 -10.33 7.66
N ASP A 156 20.82 -10.50 7.42
CA ASP A 156 21.32 -11.57 6.54
C ASP A 156 21.02 -12.95 7.13
N GLU A 157 21.20 -13.14 8.45
CA GLU A 157 20.88 -14.39 9.14
C GLU A 157 19.39 -14.72 9.04
N GLU A 158 18.54 -13.71 9.27
CA GLU A 158 17.09 -13.84 9.16
C GLU A 158 16.67 -14.25 7.73
N VAL A 159 17.22 -13.58 6.72
CA VAL A 159 16.89 -13.87 5.31
C VAL A 159 17.41 -15.23 4.89
N ILE A 160 18.60 -15.67 5.33
CA ILE A 160 19.15 -17.00 5.04
C ILE A 160 18.26 -18.09 5.65
N PHE A 161 17.80 -17.91 6.89
CA PHE A 161 16.83 -18.83 7.51
C PHE A 161 15.56 -18.96 6.67
N VAL A 162 15.01 -17.84 6.21
CA VAL A 162 13.82 -17.84 5.36
C VAL A 162 14.08 -18.56 4.03
N ILE A 163 15.23 -18.33 3.42
CA ILE A 163 15.65 -19.04 2.19
C ILE A 163 15.69 -20.57 2.43
N ASP A 164 16.27 -21.02 3.53
CA ASP A 164 16.33 -22.45 3.87
C ASP A 164 14.93 -23.05 3.99
N LYS A 165 14.01 -22.36 4.68
CA LYS A 165 12.61 -22.76 4.78
C LYS A 165 11.89 -22.78 3.44
N ILE A 166 12.14 -21.80 2.59
CA ILE A 166 11.58 -21.75 1.22
C ILE A 166 12.08 -22.94 0.39
N LEU A 167 13.37 -23.24 0.45
CA LEU A 167 13.94 -24.39 -0.25
C LEU A 167 13.37 -25.72 0.26
N GLU A 168 13.11 -25.84 1.56
CA GLU A 168 12.41 -27.01 2.14
C GLU A 168 10.99 -27.12 1.57
N LEU A 169 10.22 -26.04 1.50
CA LEU A 169 8.88 -26.03 0.92
C LEU A 169 8.88 -26.41 -0.56
N ILE A 170 9.82 -25.87 -1.35
CA ILE A 170 9.95 -26.20 -2.78
C ILE A 170 10.30 -27.68 -2.97
N ARG A 171 11.19 -28.27 -2.14
CA ARG A 171 11.48 -29.71 -2.15
C ARG A 171 10.26 -30.55 -1.83
N ASN A 172 9.34 -30.03 -1.03
CA ASN A 172 8.05 -30.64 -0.71
C ASN A 172 6.96 -30.34 -1.76
N ASN A 173 7.35 -29.90 -2.98
CA ASN A 173 6.48 -29.60 -4.11
C ASN A 173 5.51 -28.42 -3.88
N ILE A 174 5.78 -27.53 -2.93
CA ILE A 174 5.03 -26.26 -2.81
C ILE A 174 5.48 -25.34 -3.95
N LYS A 175 4.50 -24.82 -4.67
CA LYS A 175 4.77 -23.90 -5.79
C LYS A 175 5.28 -22.57 -5.29
N PRO A 176 6.30 -21.96 -5.96
CA PRO A 176 6.83 -20.65 -5.56
C PRO A 176 5.77 -19.52 -5.47
N GLU A 177 4.73 -19.57 -6.30
CA GLU A 177 3.62 -18.60 -6.28
C GLU A 177 2.78 -18.63 -5.01
N ASN A 178 2.80 -19.76 -4.27
CA ASN A 178 2.13 -19.91 -2.98
C ASN A 178 3.02 -19.48 -1.80
N ILE A 179 4.27 -19.10 -2.07
CA ILE A 179 5.19 -18.60 -1.05
C ILE A 179 5.20 -17.08 -1.11
N LYS A 180 4.93 -16.45 0.03
CA LYS A 180 4.76 -15.00 0.13
C LYS A 180 5.64 -14.43 1.24
N LEU A 181 6.29 -13.30 0.96
CA LEU A 181 7.11 -12.58 1.93
C LEU A 181 6.43 -11.25 2.27
N ILE A 182 6.27 -10.98 3.54
CA ILE A 182 5.88 -9.66 4.05
C ILE A 182 7.14 -9.05 4.65
N ILE A 183 7.60 -7.93 4.08
CA ILE A 183 8.87 -7.30 4.42
C ILE A 183 8.73 -5.80 4.53
N SER A 184 9.63 -5.17 5.29
CA SER A 184 9.86 -3.73 5.25
C SER A 184 10.88 -3.37 4.16
N LYS A 185 10.93 -2.10 3.77
CA LYS A 185 11.80 -1.60 2.70
C LYS A 185 13.29 -1.91 2.92
N GLU A 186 13.74 -1.95 4.15
CA GLU A 186 15.14 -2.25 4.50
C GLU A 186 15.59 -3.67 4.11
N TYR A 187 14.64 -4.61 3.96
CA TYR A 187 14.92 -5.99 3.56
C TYR A 187 15.08 -6.16 2.04
N GLU A 188 14.59 -5.22 1.24
CA GLU A 188 14.52 -5.37 -0.23
C GLU A 188 15.87 -5.67 -0.87
N GLU A 189 16.94 -4.96 -0.47
CA GLU A 189 18.26 -5.14 -1.06
C GLU A 189 18.90 -6.48 -0.68
N VAL A 190 18.79 -6.87 0.59
CA VAL A 190 19.35 -8.12 1.09
C VAL A 190 18.64 -9.32 0.46
N ILE A 191 17.31 -9.26 0.37
CA ILE A 191 16.51 -10.31 -0.28
C ILE A 191 16.87 -10.40 -1.77
N ASP A 192 16.89 -9.29 -2.51
CA ASP A 192 17.25 -9.32 -3.94
C ASP A 192 18.63 -9.95 -4.17
N ARG A 193 19.61 -9.60 -3.35
CA ARG A 193 20.96 -10.15 -3.40
C ARG A 193 21.00 -11.64 -3.08
N LEU A 194 20.46 -12.05 -1.92
CA LEU A 194 20.55 -13.44 -1.45
C LEU A 194 19.68 -14.39 -2.26
N PHE A 195 18.47 -14.01 -2.67
CA PHE A 195 17.61 -14.84 -3.50
C PHE A 195 18.22 -15.11 -4.89
N LYS A 196 18.95 -14.16 -5.46
CA LYS A 196 19.71 -14.37 -6.69
C LYS A 196 20.82 -15.40 -6.51
N ILE A 197 21.57 -15.34 -5.39
CA ILE A 197 22.62 -16.30 -5.05
C ILE A 197 22.05 -17.73 -4.99
N TYR A 198 20.87 -17.88 -4.39
CA TYR A 198 20.22 -19.21 -4.24
C TYR A 198 19.33 -19.60 -5.43
N ASN A 199 19.32 -18.81 -6.51
CA ASN A 199 18.50 -19.04 -7.70
C ASN A 199 17.01 -19.18 -7.39
N ILE A 200 16.50 -18.47 -6.38
CA ILE A 200 15.07 -18.42 -6.06
C ILE A 200 14.47 -17.23 -6.83
N PRO A 201 13.52 -17.47 -7.75
CA PRO A 201 12.91 -16.38 -8.50
C PRO A 201 12.03 -15.55 -7.56
N ILE A 202 12.34 -14.26 -7.48
CA ILE A 202 11.58 -13.26 -6.71
C ILE A 202 11.62 -11.91 -7.40
N ASN A 203 10.52 -11.18 -7.30
CA ASN A 203 10.43 -9.78 -7.71
C ASN A 203 10.28 -8.90 -6.46
N VAL A 204 11.40 -8.49 -5.85
CA VAL A 204 11.41 -7.67 -4.63
C VAL A 204 10.95 -6.26 -4.92
N LYS A 205 11.47 -5.67 -5.99
CA LYS A 205 11.13 -4.30 -6.41
C LYS A 205 10.32 -4.36 -7.68
N LYS A 206 9.08 -3.84 -7.61
CA LYS A 206 8.38 -3.53 -8.86
C LYS A 206 9.22 -2.53 -9.64
N ARG A 207 9.70 -2.96 -10.78
CA ARG A 207 10.54 -2.13 -11.63
C ARG A 207 9.69 -1.02 -12.25
N SER A 208 9.89 0.21 -11.78
CA SER A 208 9.24 1.38 -12.37
C SER A 208 9.75 1.62 -13.79
N ILE A 209 8.87 2.00 -14.71
CA ILE A 209 9.25 2.38 -16.07
C ILE A 209 10.18 3.60 -16.09
N TYR A 210 10.13 4.47 -15.08
CA TYR A 210 11.05 5.58 -14.89
C TYR A 210 12.53 5.14 -14.85
N SER A 211 12.81 3.88 -14.44
CA SER A 211 14.17 3.35 -14.40
C SER A 211 14.76 3.05 -15.78
N ALA A 212 13.93 2.95 -16.81
CA ALA A 212 14.37 2.69 -18.17
C ALA A 212 15.12 3.91 -18.76
N ARG A 213 16.24 3.63 -19.46
CA ARG A 213 17.06 4.68 -20.07
C ARG A 213 16.25 5.49 -21.09
N SER A 214 15.47 4.81 -21.93
CA SER A 214 14.61 5.45 -22.93
C SER A 214 13.62 6.44 -22.34
N VAL A 215 13.08 6.18 -21.13
CA VAL A 215 12.19 7.11 -20.41
C VAL A 215 12.96 8.33 -19.91
N LYS A 216 14.19 8.15 -19.44
CA LYS A 216 15.05 9.29 -19.02
C LYS A 216 15.44 10.16 -20.21
N ASP A 217 15.80 9.53 -21.34
CA ASP A 217 16.12 10.22 -22.59
C ASP A 217 14.89 10.98 -23.12
N PHE A 218 13.69 10.38 -23.07
CA PHE A 218 12.43 11.04 -23.36
C PHE A 218 12.18 12.28 -22.48
N LEU A 219 12.37 12.18 -21.18
CA LEU A 219 12.16 13.31 -20.25
C LEU A 219 13.12 14.48 -20.48
N ASN A 220 14.31 14.19 -20.98
CA ASN A 220 15.29 15.22 -21.34
C ASN A 220 14.93 15.97 -22.64
N ASN A 221 14.08 15.39 -23.50
CA ASN A 221 13.73 15.90 -24.83
C ASN A 221 12.23 16.21 -24.99
N LEU A 222 11.59 16.78 -23.97
CA LEU A 222 10.17 17.12 -23.96
C LEU A 222 9.75 18.26 -24.92
N ASP A 223 10.72 18.88 -25.62
CA ASP A 223 10.42 19.92 -26.63
C ASP A 223 9.79 19.35 -27.89
N ASP A 224 10.13 18.10 -28.25
CA ASP A 224 9.51 17.36 -29.35
C ASP A 224 9.01 16.01 -28.85
N ILE A 225 7.82 16.03 -28.24
CA ILE A 225 7.22 14.86 -27.59
C ILE A 225 7.04 13.70 -28.57
N ASN A 226 6.57 13.97 -29.80
CA ASN A 226 6.30 12.94 -30.78
C ASN A 226 7.57 12.21 -31.18
N LYS A 227 8.60 12.95 -31.54
CA LYS A 227 9.92 12.38 -31.88
C LYS A 227 10.51 11.59 -30.70
N SER A 228 10.46 12.15 -29.50
CA SER A 228 11.00 11.50 -28.31
C SER A 228 10.24 10.23 -27.92
N LEU A 229 8.93 10.14 -28.23
CA LEU A 229 8.14 8.92 -28.08
C LEU A 229 8.52 7.87 -29.13
N ASP A 230 8.77 8.30 -30.38
CA ASP A 230 9.19 7.40 -31.48
C ASP A 230 10.57 6.78 -31.20
N ASP A 231 11.43 7.49 -30.47
CA ASP A 231 12.75 7.00 -30.04
C ASP A 231 12.64 5.90 -28.95
N ILE A 232 11.47 5.67 -28.36
CA ILE A 232 11.22 4.56 -27.44
C ILE A 232 10.89 3.30 -28.25
N ASN A 233 11.88 2.42 -28.40
CA ASN A 233 11.73 1.19 -29.20
C ASN A 233 10.85 0.12 -28.52
N ASP A 234 10.67 0.16 -27.20
CA ASP A 234 9.86 -0.79 -26.44
C ASP A 234 8.42 -0.30 -26.41
N ASP A 235 7.52 -1.08 -27.07
CA ASP A 235 6.10 -0.73 -27.19
C ASP A 235 5.38 -0.73 -25.85
N GLU A 236 5.75 -1.59 -24.88
CA GLU A 236 5.14 -1.59 -23.54
C GLU A 236 5.49 -0.30 -22.82
N ILE A 237 6.77 0.09 -22.83
CA ILE A 237 7.23 1.35 -22.22
C ILE A 237 6.56 2.54 -22.89
N ARG A 238 6.56 2.58 -24.24
CA ARG A 238 5.96 3.67 -25.02
C ARG A 238 4.49 3.86 -24.66
N ASN A 239 3.70 2.79 -24.65
CA ASN A 239 2.28 2.84 -24.34
C ASN A 239 2.01 3.32 -22.90
N LYS A 240 2.84 2.89 -21.93
CA LYS A 240 2.73 3.36 -20.55
C LYS A 240 3.10 4.85 -20.42
N VAL A 241 4.12 5.32 -21.14
CA VAL A 241 4.47 6.76 -21.18
C VAL A 241 3.33 7.58 -21.79
N ILE A 242 2.76 7.14 -22.91
CA ILE A 242 1.60 7.79 -23.54
C ILE A 242 0.42 7.85 -22.57
N SER A 243 0.13 6.75 -21.86
CA SER A 243 -0.95 6.70 -20.86
C SER A 243 -0.74 7.75 -19.75
N VAL A 244 0.49 7.90 -19.27
CA VAL A 244 0.83 8.95 -18.28
C VAL A 244 0.65 10.33 -18.87
N LEU A 245 1.15 10.59 -20.09
CA LEU A 245 1.04 11.90 -20.75
C LEU A 245 -0.40 12.34 -21.01
N ASN A 246 -1.30 11.41 -21.25
CA ASN A 246 -2.73 11.69 -21.44
C ASN A 246 -3.37 12.36 -20.22
N ASN A 247 -2.86 12.07 -19.01
CA ASN A 247 -3.32 12.74 -17.79
C ASN A 247 -2.96 14.24 -17.75
N TYR A 248 -2.08 14.69 -18.65
CA TYR A 248 -1.58 16.07 -18.75
C TYR A 248 -2.01 16.76 -20.04
N ALA A 249 -3.06 16.26 -20.72
CA ALA A 249 -3.58 16.87 -21.95
C ALA A 249 -4.11 18.30 -21.78
N PHE A 250 -4.32 18.75 -20.52
CA PHE A 250 -4.79 20.09 -20.17
C PHE A 250 -3.73 21.18 -20.31
N ILE A 251 -2.48 20.86 -20.57
CA ILE A 251 -1.38 21.79 -20.74
C ILE A 251 -0.52 21.41 -21.95
N ASP A 252 -0.17 22.39 -22.79
CA ASP A 252 0.64 22.17 -23.98
C ASP A 252 2.12 21.97 -23.62
N ASN A 253 2.67 22.86 -22.79
CA ASN A 253 4.06 22.78 -22.36
C ASN A 253 4.22 21.77 -21.20
N LYS A 254 4.58 20.52 -21.51
CA LYS A 254 4.74 19.44 -20.51
C LYS A 254 5.87 19.70 -19.50
N LYS A 255 6.82 20.59 -19.81
CA LYS A 255 7.89 20.97 -18.86
C LYS A 255 7.32 21.62 -17.59
N GLU A 256 6.19 22.31 -17.68
CA GLU A 256 5.53 22.92 -16.51
C GLU A 256 4.96 21.86 -15.54
N THR A 257 4.70 20.65 -16.02
CA THR A 257 4.17 19.53 -15.23
C THR A 257 5.21 18.41 -15.01
N LEU A 258 6.48 18.70 -15.25
CA LEU A 258 7.56 17.69 -15.23
C LEU A 258 7.63 16.93 -13.90
N GLU A 259 7.51 17.60 -12.77
CA GLU A 259 7.53 16.98 -11.44
C GLU A 259 6.39 15.95 -11.28
N LEU A 260 5.19 16.28 -11.74
CA LEU A 260 4.03 15.41 -11.71
C LEU A 260 4.19 14.21 -12.66
N ILE A 261 4.66 14.47 -13.90
CA ILE A 261 4.94 13.40 -14.88
C ILE A 261 5.98 12.42 -14.34
N ILE A 262 7.08 12.91 -13.76
CA ILE A 262 8.11 12.06 -13.14
C ILE A 262 7.52 11.23 -11.98
N ASN A 263 6.68 11.84 -11.15
CA ASN A 263 6.02 11.12 -10.06
C ASN A 263 5.12 9.98 -10.59
N ASP A 264 4.32 10.24 -11.62
CA ASP A 264 3.45 9.23 -12.22
C ASP A 264 4.25 8.12 -12.90
N LEU A 265 5.34 8.45 -13.61
CA LEU A 265 6.24 7.47 -14.23
C LEU A 265 6.94 6.60 -13.18
N LYS A 266 7.31 7.16 -12.02
CA LYS A 266 7.87 6.41 -10.88
C LYS A 266 6.86 5.44 -10.27
N ASN A 267 5.58 5.74 -10.35
CA ASN A 267 4.47 4.93 -9.85
C ASN A 267 3.84 4.01 -10.93
N THR A 268 4.38 4.02 -12.15
CA THR A 268 3.99 3.12 -13.23
C THR A 268 5.02 2.00 -13.34
N TYR A 269 4.57 0.73 -13.27
CA TYR A 269 5.45 -0.43 -13.15
C TYR A 269 5.33 -1.36 -14.36
N PHE A 270 6.39 -2.15 -14.62
CA PHE A 270 6.32 -3.30 -15.52
C PHE A 270 5.41 -4.39 -14.93
N GLU A 271 4.83 -5.22 -15.79
CA GLU A 271 4.05 -6.36 -15.33
C GLU A 271 4.97 -7.47 -14.78
N ASP A 272 4.58 -8.06 -13.66
CA ASP A 272 5.33 -9.12 -13.01
C ASP A 272 5.01 -10.49 -13.62
N GLY A 273 6.02 -11.32 -13.81
CA GLY A 273 5.86 -12.75 -14.14
C GLY A 273 5.17 -13.53 -12.99
N ASN A 274 4.38 -14.57 -13.35
CA ASN A 274 3.53 -15.30 -12.39
C ASN A 274 4.21 -16.45 -11.64
N THR A 275 5.46 -16.81 -11.94
CA THR A 275 6.12 -18.03 -11.45
C THR A 275 7.20 -17.79 -10.41
N SER A 276 7.01 -16.82 -9.53
CA SER A 276 8.02 -16.46 -8.52
C SER A 276 7.42 -16.39 -7.12
N VAL A 277 8.29 -16.47 -6.10
CA VAL A 277 7.99 -16.04 -4.74
C VAL A 277 7.50 -14.60 -4.77
N LYS A 278 6.46 -14.27 -4.01
CA LYS A 278 5.79 -12.97 -4.10
C LYS A 278 6.05 -12.11 -2.87
N ILE A 279 6.30 -10.84 -3.09
CA ILE A 279 6.20 -9.86 -2.01
C ILE A 279 4.72 -9.54 -1.80
N ALA A 280 4.26 -9.67 -0.57
CA ALA A 280 2.89 -9.42 -0.15
C ALA A 280 2.82 -8.35 0.93
N ARG A 281 1.62 -7.84 1.16
CA ARG A 281 1.31 -6.96 2.29
C ARG A 281 0.44 -7.72 3.28
N LEU A 282 0.48 -7.34 4.54
CA LEU A 282 -0.37 -7.95 5.55
C LEU A 282 -1.87 -7.76 5.26
N ASP A 283 -2.21 -6.75 4.46
CA ASP A 283 -3.58 -6.47 4.03
C ASP A 283 -4.04 -7.32 2.84
N ASP A 284 -3.14 -8.10 2.21
CA ASP A 284 -3.50 -8.94 1.08
C ASP A 284 -4.31 -10.16 1.54
N TYR A 285 -5.05 -10.74 0.60
CA TYR A 285 -5.79 -11.97 0.83
C TYR A 285 -4.87 -13.19 0.76
N PHE A 286 -4.91 -14.01 1.80
CA PHE A 286 -4.17 -15.26 1.90
C PHE A 286 -5.14 -16.45 1.92
N THR A 287 -4.77 -17.51 1.18
CA THR A 287 -5.48 -18.79 1.17
C THR A 287 -4.81 -19.78 2.13
N ASP A 288 -5.48 -20.89 2.43
CA ASP A 288 -4.93 -21.95 3.26
C ASP A 288 -3.71 -22.66 2.65
N ASP A 289 -3.51 -22.52 1.33
CA ASP A 289 -2.37 -23.07 0.60
C ASP A 289 -1.15 -22.14 0.56
N ASP A 290 -1.31 -20.90 1.02
CA ASP A 290 -0.23 -19.93 1.07
C ASP A 290 0.69 -20.16 2.28
N TYR A 291 1.99 -20.05 2.05
CA TYR A 291 3.04 -20.05 3.07
C TYR A 291 3.61 -18.64 3.18
N VAL A 292 3.41 -18.01 4.32
CA VAL A 292 3.73 -16.60 4.51
C VAL A 292 4.89 -16.44 5.48
N PHE A 293 5.91 -15.71 5.07
CA PHE A 293 7.03 -15.33 5.91
C PHE A 293 6.92 -13.83 6.24
N LEU A 294 6.79 -13.52 7.51
CA LEU A 294 6.74 -12.15 8.02
C LEU A 294 8.09 -11.81 8.65
N LEU A 295 8.92 -11.06 7.90
CA LEU A 295 10.25 -10.65 8.32
C LEU A 295 10.24 -9.27 8.95
N GLY A 296 11.21 -9.01 9.81
CA GLY A 296 11.34 -7.72 10.47
C GLY A 296 10.19 -7.41 11.41
N PHE A 297 9.75 -8.41 12.19
CA PHE A 297 8.69 -8.26 13.19
C PHE A 297 9.21 -7.44 14.38
N ASN A 298 9.75 -6.25 14.07
CA ASN A 298 10.28 -5.29 15.01
C ASN A 298 9.23 -4.22 15.34
N LYS A 299 9.35 -3.60 16.52
CA LYS A 299 8.40 -2.61 17.02
C LYS A 299 8.25 -1.40 16.10
N GLU A 300 9.30 -1.04 15.39
CA GLU A 300 9.36 0.08 14.46
C GLU A 300 8.63 -0.23 13.15
N ASN A 301 8.49 -1.51 12.80
CA ASN A 301 7.97 -1.97 11.51
C ASN A 301 6.53 -2.51 11.60
N ILE A 302 6.19 -3.22 12.70
CA ILE A 302 4.90 -3.92 12.83
C ILE A 302 4.31 -3.76 14.23
N PRO A 303 3.17 -3.05 14.32
CA PRO A 303 2.53 -2.26 13.26
C PRO A 303 3.23 -0.92 13.02
N ILE A 304 3.13 -0.40 11.81
CA ILE A 304 3.48 1.00 11.55
C ILE A 304 2.41 1.87 12.21
N LEU A 305 2.83 2.65 13.20
CA LEU A 305 1.95 3.49 14.01
C LEU A 305 1.82 4.91 13.42
N TYR A 306 0.65 5.47 13.57
CA TYR A 306 0.39 6.88 13.26
C TYR A 306 1.13 7.78 14.26
N LYS A 307 1.62 8.90 13.78
CA LYS A 307 2.29 9.93 14.59
C LYS A 307 1.45 11.20 14.59
N ASP A 308 1.62 12.02 15.61
CA ASP A 308 1.01 13.35 15.66
C ASP A 308 1.87 14.37 14.86
N ASP A 309 2.11 14.07 13.58
CA ASP A 309 2.91 14.87 12.65
C ASP A 309 2.15 15.23 11.36
N GLU A 310 0.83 15.03 11.36
CA GLU A 310 -0.03 15.37 10.24
C GLU A 310 -0.38 16.87 10.21
N TYR A 311 -1.12 17.30 9.19
CA TYR A 311 -1.56 18.69 9.04
C TYR A 311 -2.33 19.22 10.26
N PHE A 312 -3.28 18.41 10.78
CA PHE A 312 -3.94 18.66 12.04
C PHE A 312 -3.31 17.84 13.15
N SER A 313 -2.96 18.47 14.25
CA SER A 313 -2.51 17.77 15.47
C SER A 313 -3.64 16.90 16.07
N ASP A 314 -3.28 15.96 16.92
CA ASP A 314 -4.25 15.12 17.61
C ASP A 314 -5.27 15.94 18.40
N LYS A 315 -4.83 17.00 19.07
CA LYS A 315 -5.73 17.91 19.77
C LYS A 315 -6.73 18.58 18.83
N GLU A 316 -6.28 19.09 17.69
CA GLU A 316 -7.16 19.70 16.68
C GLU A 316 -8.15 18.67 16.11
N LYS A 317 -7.71 17.41 15.88
CA LYS A 317 -8.58 16.33 15.41
C LYS A 317 -9.68 16.01 16.44
N GLU A 318 -9.32 15.90 17.72
CA GLU A 318 -10.28 15.66 18.80
C GLU A 318 -11.29 16.80 18.94
N GLU A 319 -10.85 18.07 18.83
CA GLU A 319 -11.74 19.24 18.80
C GLU A 319 -12.72 19.22 17.62
N MET A 320 -12.30 18.67 16.46
CA MET A 320 -13.13 18.43 15.27
C MET A 320 -14.02 17.20 15.38
N GLY A 321 -13.91 16.43 16.47
CA GLY A 321 -14.64 15.17 16.66
C GLY A 321 -14.08 14.00 15.86
N TYR A 322 -12.81 14.06 15.42
CA TYR A 322 -12.11 12.97 14.74
C TYR A 322 -11.24 12.17 15.71
N ASP A 323 -10.71 11.03 15.23
CA ASP A 323 -9.84 10.17 16.02
C ASP A 323 -8.42 10.72 16.07
N SER A 324 -7.82 10.72 17.29
CA SER A 324 -6.40 10.98 17.47
C SER A 324 -5.54 9.80 17.01
N SER A 325 -4.25 10.04 16.81
CA SER A 325 -3.26 9.00 16.47
C SER A 325 -3.28 7.85 17.48
N ASN A 326 -3.46 8.16 18.77
CA ASN A 326 -3.54 7.16 19.82
C ASN A 326 -4.74 6.20 19.62
N THR A 327 -5.93 6.72 19.34
CA THR A 327 -7.13 5.91 19.06
C THR A 327 -6.92 5.04 17.83
N LEU A 328 -6.36 5.61 16.77
CA LEU A 328 -6.05 4.88 15.54
C LEU A 328 -5.02 3.78 15.78
N ASN A 329 -4.00 4.02 16.61
CA ASN A 329 -2.93 3.06 16.93
C ASN A 329 -3.45 1.86 17.72
N ILE A 330 -4.37 2.07 18.67
CA ILE A 330 -5.00 0.97 19.42
C ILE A 330 -5.75 0.06 18.44
N ASN A 331 -6.57 0.62 17.57
CA ASN A 331 -7.33 -0.14 16.59
C ASN A 331 -6.41 -0.82 15.55
N LYS A 332 -5.33 -0.15 15.14
CA LYS A 332 -4.33 -0.73 14.23
C LYS A 332 -3.63 -1.96 14.79
N LYS A 333 -3.28 -1.96 16.08
CA LYS A 333 -2.72 -3.13 16.75
C LYS A 333 -3.69 -4.31 16.74
N ILE A 334 -4.96 -4.07 17.06
CA ILE A 334 -6.01 -5.11 17.05
C ILE A 334 -6.18 -5.68 15.63
N GLU A 335 -6.26 -4.82 14.63
CA GLU A 335 -6.37 -5.19 13.22
C GLU A 335 -5.20 -6.07 12.77
N VAL A 336 -3.96 -5.66 13.09
CA VAL A 336 -2.75 -6.41 12.70
C VAL A 336 -2.71 -7.79 13.37
N ILE A 337 -3.09 -7.90 14.65
CA ILE A 337 -3.18 -9.18 15.35
C ILE A 337 -4.19 -10.11 14.63
N LYS A 338 -5.39 -9.61 14.32
CA LYS A 338 -6.41 -10.39 13.60
C LYS A 338 -5.92 -10.87 12.24
N LYS A 339 -5.27 -9.99 11.46
CA LYS A 339 -4.73 -10.32 10.14
C LYS A 339 -3.64 -11.38 10.20
N ILE A 340 -2.72 -11.28 11.16
CA ILE A 340 -1.67 -12.29 11.35
C ILE A 340 -2.28 -13.63 11.75
N LYS A 341 -3.19 -13.65 12.70
CA LYS A 341 -3.90 -14.87 13.14
C LYS A 341 -4.80 -15.48 12.08
N ASN A 342 -5.19 -14.73 11.06
CA ASN A 342 -5.96 -15.26 9.93
C ASN A 342 -5.11 -16.10 8.94
N ILE A 343 -3.78 -16.05 9.03
CA ILE A 343 -2.87 -16.74 8.12
C ILE A 343 -2.51 -18.09 8.72
N LYS A 344 -2.90 -19.18 8.04
CA LYS A 344 -2.71 -20.56 8.52
C LYS A 344 -1.24 -20.96 8.62
N ASN A 345 -0.47 -20.73 7.57
CA ASN A 345 0.93 -21.14 7.50
C ASN A 345 1.82 -19.89 7.55
N ILE A 346 2.00 -19.32 8.75
CA ILE A 346 2.84 -18.15 8.94
C ILE A 346 4.11 -18.49 9.74
N ILE A 347 5.24 -17.96 9.27
CA ILE A 347 6.52 -17.96 10.00
C ILE A 347 6.88 -16.50 10.25
N ILE A 348 7.11 -16.15 11.51
CA ILE A 348 7.40 -14.78 11.94
C ILE A 348 8.83 -14.72 12.44
N SER A 349 9.59 -13.72 11.98
CA SER A 349 10.99 -13.51 12.38
C SER A 349 11.34 -12.04 12.57
N TYR A 350 12.38 -11.77 13.32
CA TYR A 350 12.91 -10.44 13.55
C TYR A 350 14.42 -10.43 13.78
N LYS A 351 15.05 -9.28 13.53
CA LYS A 351 16.46 -9.03 13.80
C LYS A 351 16.66 -8.19 15.06
N LEU A 352 17.82 -8.30 15.71
CA LEU A 352 18.20 -7.50 16.87
C LEU A 352 19.06 -6.30 16.49
N TYR A 353 19.90 -6.41 15.46
CA TYR A 353 20.91 -5.40 15.15
C TYR A 353 20.96 -5.08 13.66
N ASP A 354 21.33 -3.86 13.33
CA ASP A 354 22.02 -3.50 12.11
C ASP A 354 23.28 -2.69 12.46
N ALA A 355 24.00 -2.16 11.47
CA ALA A 355 25.29 -1.49 11.68
C ALA A 355 25.25 -0.37 12.75
N ASN A 356 24.11 0.28 12.95
CA ASN A 356 24.01 1.49 13.80
C ASN A 356 22.86 1.44 14.82
N ASN A 357 21.98 0.45 14.74
CA ASN A 357 20.75 0.43 15.53
C ASN A 357 20.54 -0.90 16.26
N ILE A 358 19.91 -0.83 17.41
CA ILE A 358 19.41 -1.99 18.17
C ILE A 358 17.89 -1.97 18.01
N TYR A 359 17.34 -3.09 17.61
CA TYR A 359 15.90 -3.27 17.39
C TYR A 359 15.28 -4.12 18.50
N THR A 360 14.03 -3.86 18.79
CA THR A 360 13.24 -4.66 19.71
C THR A 360 12.13 -5.37 18.97
N ARG A 361 11.77 -6.56 19.43
CA ARG A 361 10.61 -7.30 18.92
C ARG A 361 9.35 -6.47 19.09
N SER A 362 8.40 -6.59 18.14
CA SER A 362 7.04 -6.08 18.31
C SER A 362 6.39 -6.64 19.58
N ASP A 363 5.64 -5.81 20.28
CA ASP A 363 4.89 -6.17 21.49
C ASP A 363 3.59 -6.95 21.22
N LEU A 364 3.25 -7.13 19.93
CA LEU A 364 2.19 -8.05 19.51
C LEU A 364 2.64 -9.50 19.80
N PHE A 365 1.78 -10.34 20.29
CA PHE A 365 2.09 -11.74 20.64
C PHE A 365 3.19 -11.90 21.72
N SER A 366 3.02 -11.20 22.84
CA SER A 366 3.94 -11.29 23.99
C SER A 366 4.14 -12.72 24.49
N ASP A 367 3.12 -13.57 24.34
CA ASP A 367 3.07 -14.94 24.86
C ASP A 367 3.71 -15.98 23.91
N ALA A 368 4.11 -15.59 22.69
CA ALA A 368 4.76 -16.47 21.76
C ALA A 368 6.18 -16.84 22.22
N ASN A 369 6.59 -18.10 22.00
CA ASN A 369 7.93 -18.57 22.29
C ASN A 369 8.95 -17.90 21.36
N ILE A 370 10.07 -17.46 21.95
CA ILE A 370 11.19 -16.93 21.17
C ILE A 370 12.14 -18.07 20.84
N ILE A 371 12.32 -18.34 19.56
CA ILE A 371 13.27 -19.34 19.07
C ILE A 371 14.54 -18.65 18.60
N LYS A 372 15.66 -18.99 19.23
CA LYS A 372 17.00 -18.48 18.91
C LYS A 372 17.77 -19.59 18.19
N ASP A 373 17.55 -19.73 16.89
CA ASP A 373 18.15 -20.81 16.12
C ASP A 373 19.33 -20.33 15.26
N TYR A 374 20.45 -20.03 15.95
CA TYR A 374 21.67 -19.64 15.25
C TYR A 374 22.51 -20.82 14.73
N LYS A 375 22.27 -22.03 15.23
CA LYS A 375 23.15 -23.16 14.99
C LYS A 375 22.97 -23.78 13.60
N HIS A 376 21.78 -23.76 13.04
CA HIS A 376 21.51 -24.32 11.72
C HIS A 376 22.14 -23.49 10.57
N LEU A 377 22.33 -22.20 10.75
CA LEU A 377 22.88 -21.31 9.72
C LEU A 377 24.37 -21.56 9.43
N TYR A 378 25.13 -22.03 10.45
CA TYR A 378 26.59 -22.18 10.35
C TYR A 378 27.06 -23.63 10.19
N THR A 379 26.19 -24.62 10.30
CA THR A 379 26.57 -26.03 10.22
C THR A 379 26.31 -26.69 8.87
N ASN A 380 25.61 -25.99 7.94
CA ASN A 380 25.40 -26.51 6.61
C ASN A 380 26.59 -26.14 5.69
N SER A 381 27.56 -27.06 5.56
CA SER A 381 28.77 -26.88 4.78
C SER A 381 28.47 -26.54 3.30
N ASP A 382 27.38 -27.07 2.73
CA ASP A 382 26.96 -26.77 1.36
C ASP A 382 26.46 -25.33 1.20
N MET A 383 25.84 -24.79 2.23
CA MET A 383 25.34 -23.43 2.27
C MET A 383 26.50 -22.43 2.38
N MET A 384 27.46 -22.69 3.28
CA MET A 384 28.67 -21.88 3.41
C MET A 384 29.53 -21.92 2.15
N ASN A 385 29.65 -23.08 1.50
CA ASN A 385 30.37 -23.19 0.23
C ASN A 385 29.70 -22.40 -0.90
N LYS A 386 28.37 -22.40 -0.99
CA LYS A 386 27.64 -21.61 -1.98
C LYS A 386 27.80 -20.09 -1.74
N ILE A 387 27.73 -19.65 -0.49
CA ILE A 387 27.96 -18.23 -0.13
C ILE A 387 29.40 -17.84 -0.47
N PHE A 388 30.36 -18.68 -0.13
CA PHE A 388 31.78 -18.43 -0.40
C PHE A 388 32.07 -18.38 -1.92
N LEU A 389 31.53 -19.30 -2.69
CA LEU A 389 31.70 -19.34 -4.16
C LEU A 389 31.00 -18.15 -4.86
N ALA A 390 29.84 -17.71 -4.35
CA ALA A 390 29.15 -16.56 -4.90
C ALA A 390 29.82 -15.21 -4.55
N GLY A 391 30.57 -15.14 -3.45
CA GLY A 391 31.39 -13.98 -3.12
C GLY A 391 32.72 -13.89 -3.90
N MET A 392 33.06 -14.91 -4.68
CA MET A 392 34.26 -14.99 -5.53
C MET A 392 33.97 -14.75 -7.04
N LEU A 393 32.69 -14.63 -7.42
CA LEU A 393 32.22 -14.27 -8.74
C LEU A 393 31.71 -12.81 -8.77
#